data_f0fc95863ccb3f130c6430f4b8e47773
#
_entry.id   f0fc95863ccb3f130c6430f4b8e47773
#
_cell.length_a   1.000
_cell.length_b   1.000
_cell.length_c   1.000
_cell.angle_alpha   90.00
_cell.angle_beta   90.00
_cell.angle_gamma   90.00
#
_symmetry.space_group_name_H-M   'P 1'
#
loop_
_entity.id
_entity.type
_entity.pdbx_description
1 polymer ?
#
loop_
_entity_poly.entity_id
_entity_poly.type
_entity_poly.pdbx_seq_one_letter_code
_entity_poly.pdbx_strand_id
1 'polypeptide(L)'
;MALWNIKNVKLAGVAGAVPDKVVDIFNREEADVFIDTVGIEKRYVATDDICASDLCLAAAENLIAKLGWNKEEIDILSFASVTGDYRTPPTSCILQERLGLSDRCFTLDIPMGCCGCVYSITVVGNMLSSGNLKKALLLIGDTATRMGSPYDKSRVPLFGDCGTALALEYHEDAEPIIVDFHTFGKGYRALMTPAGGFRHPVTPESFEYEDFGNGIVRAPVHTLIN
;
A
#
# COMPACT_ATOMS: atom_id res chain seq x y z
N MET A 1 18.94 -13.50 12.43
CA MET A 1 18.79 -12.05 12.16
C MET A 1 19.00 -11.86 10.66
N ALA A 2 17.97 -11.43 9.96
CA ALA A 2 18.03 -11.20 8.51
C ALA A 2 18.34 -9.74 8.22
N LEU A 3 19.57 -9.32 8.55
CA LEU A 3 20.05 -7.97 8.29
C LEU A 3 20.49 -7.86 6.82
N TRP A 4 19.85 -6.97 6.08
CA TRP A 4 20.14 -6.70 4.68
C TRP A 4 20.83 -5.35 4.54
N ASN A 5 21.82 -5.31 3.67
CA ASN A 5 22.59 -4.11 3.37
C ASN A 5 22.50 -3.84 1.87
N ILE A 6 21.65 -2.91 1.48
CA ILE A 6 21.42 -2.53 0.09
C ILE A 6 22.37 -1.38 -0.23
N LYS A 7 23.34 -1.63 -1.11
CA LYS A 7 24.37 -0.66 -1.52
C LYS A 7 24.03 -0.02 -2.85
N ASN A 8 24.64 1.13 -3.10
CA ASN A 8 24.59 1.81 -4.39
C ASN A 8 23.17 2.23 -4.83
N VAL A 9 22.29 2.49 -3.89
CA VAL A 9 20.91 2.90 -4.17
C VAL A 9 20.53 4.07 -3.28
N LYS A 10 20.00 5.12 -3.88
CA LYS A 10 19.46 6.28 -3.15
C LYS A 10 17.96 6.43 -3.39
N LEU A 11 17.27 6.99 -2.42
CA LEU A 11 15.93 7.51 -2.56
C LEU A 11 16.01 8.87 -3.28
N ALA A 12 15.59 8.91 -4.55
CA ALA A 12 15.63 10.11 -5.37
C ALA A 12 14.45 11.07 -5.08
N GLY A 13 13.31 10.55 -4.64
CA GLY A 13 12.16 11.36 -4.30
C GLY A 13 10.96 10.57 -3.84
N VAL A 14 9.98 11.29 -3.30
CA VAL A 14 8.70 10.77 -2.81
C VAL A 14 7.58 11.72 -3.21
N ALA A 15 6.43 11.18 -3.57
CA ALA A 15 5.19 11.91 -3.75
C ALA A 15 4.01 11.09 -3.21
N GLY A 16 2.92 11.78 -2.89
CA GLY A 16 1.68 11.14 -2.44
C GLY A 16 0.47 11.77 -3.12
N ALA A 17 -0.60 10.99 -3.19
CA ALA A 17 -1.92 11.45 -3.61
C ALA A 17 -2.98 10.86 -2.67
N VAL A 18 -4.00 11.64 -2.40
CA VAL A 18 -5.15 11.28 -1.56
C VAL A 18 -6.44 11.60 -2.29
N PRO A 19 -7.54 10.92 -1.99
CA PRO A 19 -8.85 11.28 -2.52
C PRO A 19 -9.30 12.67 -2.07
N ASP A 20 -10.22 13.28 -2.81
CA ASP A 20 -10.77 14.61 -2.47
C ASP A 20 -11.68 14.59 -1.25
N LYS A 21 -12.34 13.44 -0.99
CA LYS A 21 -13.31 13.33 0.12
C LYS A 21 -12.58 13.19 1.45
N VAL A 22 -12.78 14.21 2.29
CA VAL A 22 -12.33 14.21 3.69
C VAL A 22 -13.48 13.84 4.60
N VAL A 23 -13.22 12.97 5.56
CA VAL A 23 -14.22 12.53 6.56
C VAL A 23 -13.64 12.79 7.95
N ASP A 24 -14.38 13.53 8.75
CA ASP A 24 -14.10 13.69 10.18
C ASP A 24 -14.37 12.39 10.92
N ILE A 25 -13.54 12.06 11.90
CA ILE A 25 -13.51 10.72 12.47
C ILE A 25 -14.68 10.44 13.41
N PHE A 26 -15.21 11.46 14.13
CA PHE A 26 -16.22 11.25 15.18
C PHE A 26 -17.24 12.37 15.34
N ASN A 27 -18.37 12.03 15.99
CA ASN A 27 -19.18 12.98 16.77
C ASN A 27 -18.38 13.43 18.00
N ARG A 28 -18.47 14.71 18.35
CA ARG A 28 -17.55 15.47 19.21
C ARG A 28 -17.16 14.90 20.57
N GLU A 29 -17.94 14.04 21.21
CA GLU A 29 -17.63 13.58 22.59
C GLU A 29 -16.69 12.36 22.66
N GLU A 30 -16.66 11.49 21.63
CA GLU A 30 -15.72 10.35 21.54
C GLU A 30 -14.40 10.73 20.82
N ALA A 31 -14.40 11.87 20.13
CA ALA A 31 -13.28 12.33 19.30
C ALA A 31 -12.06 12.72 20.12
N ASP A 32 -12.25 13.46 21.21
CA ASP A 32 -11.14 14.09 21.92
C ASP A 32 -10.15 13.06 22.48
N VAL A 33 -10.65 11.99 23.11
CA VAL A 33 -9.79 10.93 23.67
C VAL A 33 -9.03 10.17 22.58
N PHE A 34 -9.67 9.92 21.45
CA PHE A 34 -9.02 9.22 20.33
C PHE A 34 -7.98 10.12 19.66
N ILE A 35 -8.30 11.39 19.40
CA ILE A 35 -7.39 12.37 18.81
C ILE A 35 -6.18 12.59 19.72
N ASP A 36 -6.40 12.76 21.03
CA ASP A 36 -5.32 12.93 22.00
C ASP A 36 -4.39 11.70 22.11
N THR A 37 -4.95 10.50 21.90
CA THR A 37 -4.19 9.24 22.01
C THR A 37 -3.53 8.83 20.70
N VAL A 38 -4.21 8.99 19.57
CA VAL A 38 -3.79 8.47 18.26
C VAL A 38 -3.30 9.56 17.32
N GLY A 39 -3.77 10.79 17.50
CA GLY A 39 -3.37 11.97 16.71
C GLY A 39 -4.06 12.07 15.34
N ILE A 40 -5.07 11.24 15.05
CA ILE A 40 -5.81 11.27 13.79
C ILE A 40 -7.09 12.09 13.97
N GLU A 41 -7.23 13.19 13.24
CA GLU A 41 -8.42 14.05 13.25
C GLU A 41 -9.33 13.82 12.06
N LYS A 42 -8.72 13.55 10.90
CA LYS A 42 -9.38 13.43 9.60
C LYS A 42 -8.78 12.29 8.81
N ARG A 43 -9.57 11.72 7.93
CA ARG A 43 -9.13 10.73 6.97
C ARG A 43 -9.64 11.04 5.57
N TYR A 44 -8.88 10.65 4.58
CA TYR A 44 -9.28 10.70 3.18
C TYR A 44 -9.93 9.36 2.80
N VAL A 45 -11.04 9.41 2.08
CA VAL A 45 -11.83 8.22 1.73
C VAL A 45 -12.12 8.22 0.23
N ALA A 46 -11.66 7.20 -0.46
CA ALA A 46 -11.91 7.02 -1.88
C ALA A 46 -13.40 6.73 -2.16
N THR A 47 -13.92 7.27 -3.24
CA THR A 47 -15.20 6.88 -3.83
C THR A 47 -15.09 5.50 -4.47
N ASP A 48 -16.20 4.83 -4.74
CA ASP A 48 -16.20 3.43 -5.20
C ASP A 48 -15.51 3.20 -6.55
N ASP A 49 -15.37 4.24 -7.34
CA ASP A 49 -14.70 4.25 -8.64
C ASP A 49 -13.18 4.50 -8.58
N ILE A 50 -12.63 4.90 -7.41
CA ILE A 50 -11.20 5.17 -7.23
C ILE A 50 -10.51 3.97 -6.56
N CYS A 51 -9.52 3.37 -7.21
CA CYS A 51 -8.67 2.33 -6.67
C CYS A 51 -7.34 2.88 -6.12
N ALA A 52 -6.62 2.07 -5.35
CA ALA A 52 -5.28 2.41 -4.88
C ALA A 52 -4.31 2.71 -6.03
N SER A 53 -4.47 2.01 -7.15
CA SER A 53 -3.70 2.22 -8.38
C SER A 53 -3.89 3.61 -8.97
N ASP A 54 -5.11 4.18 -8.92
CA ASP A 54 -5.40 5.52 -9.43
C ASP A 54 -4.66 6.60 -8.62
N LEU A 55 -4.66 6.45 -7.31
CA LEU A 55 -3.93 7.34 -6.40
C LEU A 55 -2.42 7.21 -6.60
N CYS A 56 -1.93 5.98 -6.73
CA CYS A 56 -0.52 5.71 -7.02
C CYS A 56 -0.09 6.28 -8.37
N LEU A 57 -0.94 6.17 -9.40
CA LEU A 57 -0.71 6.75 -10.72
C LEU A 57 -0.51 8.28 -10.63
N ALA A 58 -1.42 8.97 -9.96
CA ALA A 58 -1.34 10.43 -9.77
C ALA A 58 -0.06 10.83 -9.01
N ALA A 59 0.31 10.07 -7.96
CA ALA A 59 1.55 10.28 -7.22
C ALA A 59 2.79 10.07 -8.11
N ALA A 60 2.79 9.01 -8.93
CA ALA A 60 3.90 8.69 -9.83
C ALA A 60 4.09 9.74 -10.92
N GLU A 61 3.03 10.20 -11.57
CA GLU A 61 3.11 11.24 -12.59
C GLU A 61 3.69 12.53 -12.02
N ASN A 62 3.23 12.94 -10.84
CA ASN A 62 3.77 14.10 -10.14
C ASN A 62 5.26 13.93 -9.80
N LEU A 63 5.66 12.74 -9.33
CA LEU A 63 7.05 12.46 -8.98
C LEU A 63 7.96 12.45 -10.20
N ILE A 64 7.55 11.78 -11.28
CA ILE A 64 8.29 11.74 -12.56
C ILE A 64 8.53 13.16 -13.08
N ALA A 65 7.47 13.98 -13.08
CA ALA A 65 7.57 15.38 -13.54
C ALA A 65 8.52 16.21 -12.67
N LYS A 66 8.45 16.06 -11.34
CA LYS A 66 9.35 16.77 -10.39
C LYS A 66 10.81 16.37 -10.55
N LEU A 67 11.08 15.11 -10.83
CA LEU A 67 12.44 14.59 -11.01
C LEU A 67 12.98 14.86 -12.44
N GLY A 68 12.12 15.23 -13.38
CA GLY A 68 12.47 15.35 -14.78
C GLY A 68 12.89 14.01 -15.40
N TRP A 69 12.36 12.90 -14.88
CA TRP A 69 12.69 11.58 -15.40
C TRP A 69 12.03 11.32 -16.75
N ASN A 70 12.81 10.74 -17.68
CA ASN A 70 12.25 10.17 -18.88
C ASN A 70 11.62 8.80 -18.55
N LYS A 71 10.37 8.60 -18.91
CA LYS A 71 9.61 7.36 -18.67
C LYS A 71 10.26 6.13 -19.31
N GLU A 72 10.94 6.30 -20.46
CA GLU A 72 11.69 5.25 -21.14
C GLU A 72 12.91 4.72 -20.37
N GLU A 73 13.38 5.49 -19.37
CA GLU A 73 14.53 5.14 -18.55
C GLU A 73 14.16 4.48 -17.21
N ILE A 74 12.87 4.25 -16.98
CA ILE A 74 12.39 3.59 -15.78
C ILE A 74 12.42 2.08 -16.00
N ASP A 75 13.38 1.43 -15.35
CA ASP A 75 13.66 0.00 -15.53
C ASP A 75 12.74 -0.91 -14.72
N ILE A 76 12.24 -0.43 -13.57
CA ILE A 76 11.42 -1.23 -12.65
C ILE A 76 10.22 -0.43 -12.18
N LEU A 77 9.05 -1.08 -12.16
CA LEU A 77 7.84 -0.62 -11.51
C LEU A 77 7.36 -1.69 -10.54
N SER A 78 7.28 -1.39 -9.25
CA SER A 78 6.63 -2.26 -8.27
C SER A 78 5.36 -1.63 -7.73
N PHE A 79 4.36 -2.46 -7.46
CA PHE A 79 3.12 -2.06 -6.79
C PHE A 79 2.92 -2.88 -5.52
N ALA A 80 2.94 -2.21 -4.37
CA ALA A 80 2.73 -2.84 -3.07
C ALA A 80 1.36 -2.43 -2.51
N SER A 81 0.47 -3.41 -2.43
CA SER A 81 -0.91 -3.20 -1.99
C SER A 81 -1.54 -4.53 -1.57
N VAL A 82 -2.52 -4.47 -0.69
CA VAL A 82 -3.47 -5.57 -0.41
C VAL A 82 -4.85 -5.31 -1.01
N THR A 83 -5.02 -4.17 -1.68
CA THR A 83 -6.24 -3.76 -2.39
C THR A 83 -5.98 -3.57 -3.89
N GLY A 84 -5.27 -4.52 -4.51
CA GLY A 84 -5.00 -4.51 -5.95
C GLY A 84 -6.28 -4.54 -6.78
N ASP A 85 -6.24 -4.00 -8.00
CA ASP A 85 -7.40 -3.82 -8.87
C ASP A 85 -8.09 -5.14 -9.23
N TYR A 86 -7.29 -6.16 -9.51
CA TYR A 86 -7.75 -7.49 -9.91
C TYR A 86 -6.89 -8.57 -9.28
N ARG A 87 -7.41 -9.79 -9.23
CA ARG A 87 -6.60 -10.98 -8.89
C ARG A 87 -5.60 -11.32 -10.00
N THR A 88 -5.94 -11.00 -11.23
CA THR A 88 -5.13 -11.15 -12.44
C THR A 88 -5.68 -10.22 -13.52
N PRO A 89 -4.83 -9.51 -14.28
CA PRO A 89 -3.38 -9.49 -14.19
C PRO A 89 -2.87 -8.77 -12.92
N PRO A 90 -1.55 -8.79 -12.64
CA PRO A 90 -0.93 -7.92 -11.65
C PRO A 90 -1.23 -6.45 -11.94
N THR A 91 -1.51 -5.66 -10.90
CA THR A 91 -1.83 -4.23 -11.04
C THR A 91 -0.63 -3.43 -11.58
N SER A 92 0.59 -3.85 -11.27
CA SER A 92 1.81 -3.23 -11.83
C SER A 92 1.88 -3.28 -13.36
N CYS A 93 1.36 -4.34 -14.00
CA CYS A 93 1.28 -4.41 -15.46
C CYS A 93 0.31 -3.36 -16.02
N ILE A 94 -0.82 -3.14 -15.35
CA ILE A 94 -1.80 -2.11 -15.73
C ILE A 94 -1.20 -0.71 -15.56
N LEU A 95 -0.50 -0.50 -14.45
CA LEU A 95 0.16 0.77 -14.15
C LEU A 95 1.32 1.08 -15.11
N GLN A 96 2.05 0.08 -15.58
CA GLN A 96 3.09 0.24 -16.60
C GLN A 96 2.50 0.86 -17.87
N GLU A 97 1.42 0.31 -18.39
CA GLU A 97 0.71 0.83 -19.59
C GLU A 97 0.13 2.23 -19.32
N ARG A 98 -0.57 2.41 -18.19
CA ARG A 98 -1.20 3.70 -17.84
C ARG A 98 -0.19 4.84 -17.65
N LEU A 99 1.00 4.55 -17.15
CA LEU A 99 2.10 5.50 -17.02
C LEU A 99 2.82 5.73 -18.36
N GLY A 100 2.60 4.89 -19.36
CA GLY A 100 3.33 4.92 -20.62
C GLY A 100 4.82 4.64 -20.43
N LEU A 101 5.15 3.65 -19.59
CA LEU A 101 6.53 3.20 -19.42
C LEU A 101 6.90 2.23 -20.56
N SER A 102 8.21 2.07 -20.78
CA SER A 102 8.74 1.14 -21.79
C SER A 102 8.26 -0.30 -21.58
N ASP A 103 8.02 -1.05 -22.66
CA ASP A 103 7.77 -2.50 -22.64
C ASP A 103 8.93 -3.30 -22.02
N ARG A 104 10.09 -2.68 -21.85
CA ARG A 104 11.25 -3.27 -21.16
C ARG A 104 11.22 -3.08 -19.66
N CYS A 105 10.28 -2.29 -19.15
CA CYS A 105 10.14 -2.07 -17.72
C CYS A 105 9.74 -3.38 -17.03
N PHE A 106 10.54 -3.81 -16.07
CA PHE A 106 10.19 -4.96 -15.23
C PHE A 106 9.11 -4.58 -14.23
N THR A 107 8.01 -5.34 -14.19
CA THR A 107 6.89 -5.05 -13.28
C THR A 107 6.68 -6.18 -12.28
N LEU A 108 6.31 -5.83 -11.03
CA LEU A 108 5.93 -6.81 -10.00
C LEU A 108 4.95 -6.23 -8.99
N ASP A 109 4.01 -7.08 -8.54
CA ASP A 109 3.17 -6.79 -7.39
C ASP A 109 3.78 -7.41 -6.11
N ILE A 110 3.71 -6.66 -5.02
CA ILE A 110 4.11 -7.08 -3.68
C ILE A 110 2.86 -7.04 -2.78
N PRO A 111 2.18 -8.17 -2.57
CA PRO A 111 0.93 -8.22 -1.81
C PRO A 111 1.18 -8.13 -0.30
N MET A 112 1.77 -7.02 0.12
CA MET A 112 2.07 -6.69 1.52
C MET A 112 1.36 -5.40 1.91
N GLY A 113 0.71 -5.41 3.07
CA GLY A 113 0.08 -4.21 3.64
C GLY A 113 1.09 -3.28 4.31
N CYS A 114 1.01 -3.13 5.63
CA CYS A 114 1.79 -2.17 6.41
C CYS A 114 3.32 -2.21 6.18
N CYS A 115 3.88 -3.39 5.88
CA CYS A 115 5.31 -3.57 5.61
C CYS A 115 5.66 -3.47 4.12
N GLY A 116 4.69 -3.24 3.22
CA GLY A 116 4.89 -3.23 1.77
C GLY A 116 5.98 -2.28 1.30
N CYS A 117 6.08 -1.10 1.92
CA CYS A 117 7.12 -0.12 1.60
C CYS A 117 8.54 -0.68 1.84
N VAL A 118 8.78 -1.27 3.01
CA VAL A 118 10.09 -1.83 3.36
C VAL A 118 10.43 -3.03 2.47
N TYR A 119 9.45 -3.89 2.18
CA TYR A 119 9.63 -5.00 1.24
C TYR A 119 9.95 -4.52 -0.17
N SER A 120 9.22 -3.51 -0.67
CA SER A 120 9.47 -2.93 -2.00
C SER A 120 10.87 -2.34 -2.10
N ILE A 121 11.28 -1.52 -1.13
CA ILE A 121 12.63 -0.94 -1.07
C ILE A 121 13.69 -2.06 -1.07
N THR A 122 13.46 -3.14 -0.33
CA THR A 122 14.43 -4.22 -0.23
C THR A 122 14.53 -5.01 -1.53
N VAL A 123 13.40 -5.44 -2.09
CA VAL A 123 13.40 -6.24 -3.33
C VAL A 123 13.97 -5.41 -4.48
N VAL A 124 13.41 -4.24 -4.72
CA VAL A 124 13.79 -3.38 -5.84
C VAL A 124 15.18 -2.78 -5.65
N GLY A 125 15.51 -2.36 -4.43
CA GLY A 125 16.84 -1.84 -4.13
C GLY A 125 17.96 -2.86 -4.39
N ASN A 126 17.74 -4.15 -4.04
CA ASN A 126 18.72 -5.20 -4.38
C ASN A 126 18.81 -5.44 -5.90
N MET A 127 17.71 -5.30 -6.65
CA MET A 127 17.78 -5.38 -8.12
C MET A 127 18.60 -4.24 -8.73
N LEU A 128 18.48 -3.02 -8.18
CA LEU A 128 19.24 -1.86 -8.64
C LEU A 128 20.72 -1.91 -8.21
N SER A 129 21.06 -2.52 -7.08
CA SER A 129 22.37 -2.45 -6.43
C SER A 129 23.53 -2.93 -7.30
N SER A 130 23.27 -3.78 -8.30
CA SER A 130 24.25 -4.25 -9.28
C SER A 130 24.64 -3.19 -10.33
N GLY A 131 23.83 -2.14 -10.47
CA GLY A 131 24.00 -1.11 -11.49
C GLY A 131 23.60 -1.50 -12.91
N ASN A 132 23.06 -2.71 -13.13
CA ASN A 132 22.52 -3.11 -14.44
C ASN A 132 21.20 -2.37 -14.75
N LEU A 133 20.38 -2.13 -13.73
CA LEU A 133 19.16 -1.32 -13.78
C LEU A 133 19.43 -0.02 -13.03
N LYS A 134 18.84 1.09 -13.46
CA LYS A 134 19.21 2.42 -12.96
C LYS A 134 18.11 3.14 -12.20
N LYS A 135 16.85 3.03 -12.65
CA LYS A 135 15.72 3.79 -12.13
C LYS A 135 14.54 2.88 -11.83
N ALA A 136 13.94 3.10 -10.68
CA ALA A 136 12.76 2.35 -10.27
C ALA A 136 11.70 3.25 -9.63
N LEU A 137 10.43 2.94 -9.91
CA LEU A 137 9.27 3.48 -9.21
C LEU A 137 8.66 2.41 -8.31
N LEU A 138 8.47 2.74 -7.05
CA LEU A 138 7.77 1.93 -6.07
C LEU A 138 6.46 2.62 -5.75
N LEU A 139 5.36 2.02 -6.16
CA LEU A 139 4.01 2.49 -5.92
C LEU A 139 3.42 1.74 -4.74
N ILE A 140 3.01 2.46 -3.71
CA ILE A 140 2.53 1.86 -2.46
C ILE A 140 1.24 2.56 -2.06
N GLY A 141 0.17 1.83 -1.92
CA GLY A 141 -1.11 2.40 -1.57
C GLY A 141 -2.18 1.36 -1.32
N ASP A 142 -3.18 1.76 -0.56
CA ASP A 142 -4.37 0.94 -0.30
C ASP A 142 -5.61 1.81 -0.23
N THR A 143 -6.76 1.26 -0.67
CA THR A 143 -8.10 1.74 -0.34
C THR A 143 -8.61 0.97 0.89
N ALA A 144 -7.89 1.16 2.01
CA ALA A 144 -8.06 0.38 3.22
C ALA A 144 -9.43 0.56 3.88
N THR A 145 -10.11 1.67 3.60
CA THR A 145 -11.47 1.92 4.12
C THR A 145 -12.47 0.88 3.64
N ARG A 146 -12.27 0.30 2.44
CA ARG A 146 -13.13 -0.75 1.87
C ARG A 146 -12.90 -2.14 2.47
N MET A 147 -11.77 -2.35 3.13
CA MET A 147 -11.45 -3.66 3.73
C MET A 147 -12.12 -3.86 5.08
N GLY A 148 -12.67 -2.83 5.69
CA GLY A 148 -13.28 -2.88 7.00
C GLY A 148 -14.79 -2.74 6.98
N SER A 149 -15.44 -3.29 8.01
CA SER A 149 -16.84 -3.04 8.24
C SER A 149 -17.07 -1.55 8.54
N PRO A 150 -18.05 -0.91 7.90
CA PRO A 150 -18.41 0.48 8.21
C PRO A 150 -19.04 0.62 9.61
N TYR A 151 -19.42 -0.49 10.22
CA TYR A 151 -20.02 -0.55 11.56
C TYR A 151 -19.00 -0.88 12.67
N ASP A 152 -17.74 -1.13 12.30
CA ASP A 152 -16.68 -1.44 13.27
C ASP A 152 -16.04 -0.17 13.81
N LYS A 153 -16.47 0.28 14.97
CA LYS A 153 -15.98 1.50 15.64
C LYS A 153 -14.50 1.44 16.00
N SER A 154 -13.91 0.24 16.14
CA SER A 154 -12.50 0.09 16.47
C SER A 154 -11.60 0.38 15.28
N ARG A 155 -12.10 0.22 14.05
CA ARG A 155 -11.31 0.29 12.81
C ARG A 155 -11.60 1.53 11.98
N VAL A 156 -12.89 1.90 11.87
CA VAL A 156 -13.33 3.03 11.04
C VAL A 156 -12.48 4.28 11.23
N PRO A 157 -12.10 4.69 12.45
CA PRO A 157 -11.32 5.90 12.64
C PRO A 157 -9.83 5.78 12.30
N LEU A 158 -9.28 4.56 12.16
CA LEU A 158 -7.83 4.35 11.98
C LEU A 158 -7.37 4.43 10.54
N PHE A 159 -8.22 4.10 9.56
CA PHE A 159 -7.80 3.91 8.18
C PHE A 159 -8.35 4.99 7.26
N GLY A 160 -7.48 5.54 6.43
CA GLY A 160 -7.78 6.32 5.25
C GLY A 160 -7.24 5.64 4.00
N ASP A 161 -7.47 6.26 2.85
CA ASP A 161 -7.04 5.78 1.54
C ASP A 161 -5.99 6.71 0.97
N CYS A 162 -4.92 6.16 0.42
CA CYS A 162 -3.87 6.93 -0.23
C CYS A 162 -3.08 6.09 -1.24
N GLY A 163 -2.41 6.80 -2.14
CA GLY A 163 -1.36 6.24 -2.99
C GLY A 163 -0.08 7.04 -2.87
N THR A 164 1.04 6.38 -2.90
CA THR A 164 2.37 7.00 -2.86
C THR A 164 3.26 6.46 -3.96
N ALA A 165 4.24 7.26 -4.35
CA ALA A 165 5.30 6.88 -5.26
C ALA A 165 6.64 7.21 -4.62
N LEU A 166 7.56 6.24 -4.60
CA LEU A 166 8.95 6.43 -4.25
C LEU A 166 9.80 6.18 -5.49
N ALA A 167 10.80 7.02 -5.71
CA ALA A 167 11.77 6.86 -6.78
C ALA A 167 13.10 6.38 -6.19
N LEU A 168 13.55 5.20 -6.61
CA LEU A 168 14.90 4.71 -6.30
C LEU A 168 15.79 4.83 -7.52
N GLU A 169 17.05 5.18 -7.30
CA GLU A 169 18.04 5.34 -8.35
C GLU A 169 19.37 4.68 -7.95
N TYR A 170 20.00 3.97 -8.91
CA TYR A 170 21.36 3.51 -8.74
C TYR A 170 22.31 4.70 -8.57
N HIS A 171 23.13 4.66 -7.55
CA HIS A 171 24.14 5.66 -7.27
C HIS A 171 25.31 5.02 -6.53
N GLU A 172 26.46 4.92 -7.19
CA GLU A 172 27.62 4.13 -6.73
C GLU A 172 28.13 4.52 -5.33
N ASP A 173 28.02 5.82 -4.99
CA ASP A 173 28.50 6.35 -3.71
C ASP A 173 27.36 6.57 -2.69
N ALA A 174 26.18 5.97 -2.91
CA ALA A 174 25.09 6.12 -1.97
C ALA A 174 25.36 5.39 -0.65
N GLU A 175 25.03 6.03 0.46
CA GLU A 175 25.04 5.39 1.77
C GLU A 175 24.11 4.15 1.76
N PRO A 176 24.54 3.04 2.39
CA PRO A 176 23.76 1.82 2.35
C PRO A 176 22.45 1.93 3.12
N ILE A 177 21.38 1.38 2.54
CA ILE A 177 20.11 1.20 3.22
C ILE A 177 20.16 -0.10 4.01
N ILE A 178 20.01 -0.02 5.31
CA ILE A 178 20.02 -1.18 6.21
C ILE A 178 18.59 -1.54 6.57
N VAL A 179 18.24 -2.82 6.36
CA VAL A 179 16.90 -3.35 6.65
C VAL A 179 17.00 -4.59 7.53
N ASP A 180 16.17 -4.67 8.57
CA ASP A 180 16.06 -5.83 9.44
C ASP A 180 14.66 -6.45 9.31
N PHE A 181 14.60 -7.77 9.08
CA PHE A 181 13.35 -8.49 8.87
C PHE A 181 13.09 -9.53 9.93
N HIS A 182 11.87 -9.53 10.45
CA HIS A 182 11.34 -10.57 11.32
C HIS A 182 9.97 -11.03 10.84
N THR A 183 9.76 -12.34 10.78
CA THR A 183 8.47 -12.92 10.40
C THR A 183 7.95 -13.82 11.51
N PHE A 184 6.79 -13.46 12.06
CA PHE A 184 6.08 -14.23 13.10
C PHE A 184 4.85 -14.92 12.52
N GLY A 185 5.06 -15.94 11.69
CA GLY A 185 3.98 -16.65 10.99
C GLY A 185 2.93 -17.27 11.92
N LYS A 186 3.26 -17.56 13.19
CA LYS A 186 2.29 -18.05 14.19
C LYS A 186 1.16 -17.05 14.48
N GLY A 187 1.42 -15.74 14.26
CA GLY A 187 0.47 -14.65 14.50
C GLY A 187 -0.46 -14.37 13.33
N TYR A 188 -0.52 -15.20 12.29
CA TYR A 188 -1.27 -14.87 11.05
C TYR A 188 -2.77 -14.58 11.28
N ARG A 189 -3.34 -15.11 12.37
CA ARG A 189 -4.76 -14.87 12.71
C ARG A 189 -5.01 -13.53 13.43
N ALA A 190 -3.95 -12.85 13.89
CA ALA A 190 -4.12 -11.57 14.59
C ALA A 190 -4.64 -10.46 13.65
N LEU A 191 -4.32 -10.56 12.37
CA LEU A 191 -4.83 -9.64 11.34
C LEU A 191 -5.09 -10.44 10.05
N MET A 192 -6.34 -10.65 9.71
CA MET A 192 -6.69 -11.42 8.51
C MET A 192 -8.07 -11.05 7.96
N THR A 193 -8.26 -11.28 6.66
CA THR A 193 -9.58 -11.30 6.01
C THR A 193 -9.96 -12.76 5.78
N PRO A 194 -10.93 -13.33 6.51
CA PRO A 194 -11.22 -14.75 6.46
C PRO A 194 -11.73 -15.25 5.11
N ALA A 195 -12.62 -14.48 4.47
CA ALA A 195 -13.23 -14.86 3.19
C ALA A 195 -12.71 -14.01 2.02
N GLY A 196 -12.78 -14.55 0.81
CA GLY A 196 -12.37 -13.87 -0.42
C GLY A 196 -11.10 -14.43 -1.06
N GLY A 197 -10.32 -15.24 -0.32
CA GLY A 197 -9.19 -15.99 -0.87
C GLY A 197 -9.61 -17.36 -1.41
N PHE A 198 -8.64 -18.09 -2.00
CA PHE A 198 -8.90 -19.44 -2.55
C PHE A 198 -9.20 -20.49 -1.46
N ARG A 199 -8.70 -20.29 -0.23
CA ARG A 199 -8.97 -21.22 0.87
C ARG A 199 -10.42 -21.11 1.36
N HIS A 200 -10.96 -19.90 1.36
CA HIS A 200 -12.33 -19.60 1.75
C HIS A 200 -12.91 -18.62 0.72
N PRO A 201 -13.44 -19.12 -0.41
CA PRO A 201 -14.11 -18.28 -1.39
C PRO A 201 -15.28 -17.53 -0.79
N VAL A 202 -15.65 -16.41 -1.40
CA VAL A 202 -16.83 -15.64 -0.98
C VAL A 202 -18.10 -16.47 -1.23
N THR A 203 -18.96 -16.53 -0.21
CA THR A 203 -20.31 -17.11 -0.27
C THR A 203 -21.32 -16.09 0.28
N PRO A 204 -22.65 -16.29 0.12
CA PRO A 204 -23.64 -15.38 0.72
C PRO A 204 -23.43 -15.18 2.21
N GLU A 205 -23.09 -16.23 2.96
CA GLU A 205 -22.85 -16.20 4.41
C GLU A 205 -21.61 -15.36 4.77
N SER A 206 -20.69 -15.14 3.83
CA SER A 206 -19.52 -14.29 4.04
C SER A 206 -19.88 -12.81 4.27
N PHE A 207 -21.11 -12.39 3.99
CA PHE A 207 -21.63 -11.04 4.20
C PHE A 207 -22.53 -10.95 5.43
N GLU A 208 -22.73 -12.03 6.18
CA GLU A 208 -23.49 -12.00 7.43
C GLU A 208 -22.68 -11.31 8.51
N TYR A 209 -23.29 -10.28 9.11
CA TYR A 209 -22.64 -9.51 10.17
C TYR A 209 -22.85 -10.17 11.52
N GLU A 210 -21.78 -10.25 12.28
CA GLU A 210 -21.74 -10.71 13.66
C GLU A 210 -21.34 -9.55 14.57
N ASP A 211 -22.05 -9.40 15.68
CA ASP A 211 -21.77 -8.40 16.72
C ASP A 211 -20.93 -9.05 17.82
N PHE A 212 -19.68 -8.63 17.94
CA PHE A 212 -18.72 -9.07 18.95
C PHE A 212 -18.77 -8.23 20.25
N GLY A 213 -19.69 -7.28 20.34
CA GLY A 213 -19.80 -6.32 21.44
C GLY A 213 -18.87 -5.10 21.28
N ASN A 214 -19.04 -4.10 22.16
CA ASN A 214 -18.26 -2.87 22.19
C ASN A 214 -18.20 -2.10 20.85
N GLY A 215 -19.22 -2.24 20.00
CA GLY A 215 -19.31 -1.59 18.69
C GLY A 215 -18.41 -2.27 17.62
N ILE A 216 -18.01 -3.52 17.84
CA ILE A 216 -17.27 -4.32 16.87
C ILE A 216 -18.28 -5.19 16.11
N VAL A 217 -18.64 -4.78 14.90
CA VAL A 217 -19.61 -5.47 14.03
C VAL A 217 -18.93 -5.77 12.69
N ARG A 218 -18.76 -7.04 12.36
CA ARG A 218 -17.97 -7.49 11.21
C ARG A 218 -18.61 -8.66 10.49
N ALA A 219 -18.27 -8.85 9.22
CA ALA A 219 -18.57 -10.04 8.44
C ALA A 219 -17.26 -10.68 7.95
N PRO A 220 -17.25 -11.98 7.57
CA PRO A 220 -16.05 -12.69 7.12
C PRO A 220 -15.29 -12.06 5.95
N VAL A 221 -15.97 -11.25 5.12
CA VAL A 221 -15.34 -10.49 4.02
C VAL A 221 -14.52 -9.29 4.49
N HIS A 222 -14.65 -8.91 5.76
CA HIS A 222 -13.89 -7.77 6.31
C HIS A 222 -12.59 -8.24 6.98
N THR A 223 -11.61 -7.36 6.97
CA THR A 223 -10.37 -7.60 7.71
C THR A 223 -10.63 -7.54 9.21
N LEU A 224 -10.26 -8.62 9.91
CA LEU A 224 -10.37 -8.76 11.36
C LEU A 224 -9.04 -8.37 12.01
N ILE A 225 -9.12 -7.61 13.09
CA ILE A 225 -8.03 -7.35 14.03
C ILE A 225 -8.43 -8.04 15.33
N ASN A 226 -7.73 -9.11 15.74
CA ASN A 226 -8.03 -9.93 16.91
C ASN A 226 -7.07 -9.63 18.05
#